data_318edeeace707f4bfc5c8f0ded1c3d7a
#
_entry.id   318edeeace707f4bfc5c8f0ded1c3d7a
#
_cell.length_a   1.000
_cell.length_b   1.000
_cell.length_c   1.000
_cell.angle_alpha   90.00
_cell.angle_beta   90.00
_cell.angle_gamma   90.00
#
_symmetry.space_group_name_H-M   'P 1'
#
loop_
_entity.id
_entity.type
_entity.pdbx_description
1 polymer ?
#
loop_
_entity_poly.entity_id
_entity_poly.type
_entity_poly.pdbx_seq_one_letter_code
_entity_poly.pdbx_strand_id
1 'polypeptide(L)'
;LAGVPPLGERIGNFGSAPALDPGLANKVAAVAVFGNPGNRFNTPLSTTGLFAGRAIDICSPGDPVCVVGGRDREAHHDYGVPPYPGQAAGFIAGLV
;
A
#
# COMPACT_ATOMS: atom_id res chain seq x y z
N LEU A 1 7.05 7.91 -3.27
CA LEU A 1 6.94 8.75 -2.06
C LEU A 1 7.25 7.99 -0.78
N ALA A 2 6.94 6.70 -0.74
CA ALA A 2 7.14 5.89 0.47
C ALA A 2 8.56 5.32 0.59
N GLY A 3 9.44 5.56 -0.35
CA GLY A 3 10.79 5.02 -0.36
C GLY A 3 10.86 3.55 -0.75
N VAL A 4 9.81 3.00 -1.35
CA VAL A 4 9.78 1.64 -1.88
C VAL A 4 10.25 1.66 -3.32
N PRO A 5 11.12 0.73 -3.74
CA PRO A 5 11.58 0.69 -5.12
C PRO A 5 10.42 0.57 -6.11
N PRO A 6 10.54 1.18 -7.29
CA PRO A 6 9.54 1.02 -8.33
C PRO A 6 9.48 -0.44 -8.79
N LEU A 7 8.30 -0.84 -9.28
CA LEU A 7 8.10 -2.18 -9.81
C LEU A 7 8.84 -2.32 -11.13
N GLY A 8 9.92 -3.09 -11.14
CA GLY A 8 10.83 -3.17 -12.27
C GLY A 8 11.64 -1.87 -12.40
N GLU A 9 12.22 -1.64 -13.56
CA GLU A 9 13.05 -0.45 -13.81
C GLU A 9 12.21 0.80 -14.06
N ARG A 10 10.99 0.61 -14.57
CA ARG A 10 10.08 1.69 -14.94
C ARG A 10 8.64 1.26 -14.74
N ILE A 11 7.79 2.24 -14.42
CA ILE A 11 6.34 2.06 -14.40
C ILE A 11 5.79 2.74 -15.66
N GLY A 12 5.93 2.08 -16.82
CA GLY A 12 5.49 2.62 -18.09
C GLY A 12 6.07 4.00 -18.35
N ASN A 13 5.18 4.97 -18.68
CA ASN A 13 5.56 6.35 -18.95
C ASN A 13 5.51 7.25 -17.72
N PHE A 14 5.20 6.69 -16.55
CA PHE A 14 5.04 7.50 -15.33
C PHE A 14 6.36 7.83 -14.64
N GLY A 15 7.42 7.08 -14.96
CA GLY A 15 8.69 7.26 -14.27
C GLY A 15 8.60 6.87 -12.80
N SER A 16 9.41 7.50 -11.97
CA SER A 16 9.39 7.29 -10.52
C SER A 16 9.41 8.62 -9.79
N ALA A 17 8.72 8.68 -8.67
CA ALA A 17 8.78 9.81 -7.77
C ALA A 17 9.85 9.55 -6.69
N PRO A 18 10.59 10.58 -6.25
CA PRO A 18 11.52 10.43 -5.15
C PRO A 18 10.78 10.09 -3.86
N ALA A 19 11.50 9.48 -2.92
CA ALA A 19 10.97 9.25 -1.59
C ALA A 19 10.66 10.58 -0.91
N LEU A 20 9.65 10.57 -0.03
CA LEU A 20 9.33 11.73 0.79
C LEU A 20 10.51 12.04 1.70
N ASP A 21 10.77 13.32 1.95
CA ASP A 21 11.80 13.74 2.90
C ASP A 21 11.57 13.06 4.25
N PRO A 22 12.60 12.43 4.86
CA PRO A 22 12.43 11.74 6.14
C PRO A 22 11.88 12.63 7.25
N GLY A 23 12.21 13.91 7.25
CA GLY A 23 11.67 14.86 8.22
C GLY A 23 10.16 15.05 8.08
N LEU A 24 9.63 14.99 6.86
CA LEU A 24 8.19 15.02 6.61
C LEU A 24 7.55 13.66 6.87
N ALA A 25 8.21 12.59 6.47
CA ALA A 25 7.71 11.23 6.67
C ALA A 25 7.53 10.92 8.17
N ASN A 26 8.40 11.44 9.02
CA ASN A 26 8.31 11.24 10.46
C ASN A 26 7.08 11.89 11.10
N LYS A 27 6.41 12.80 10.38
CA LYS A 27 5.17 13.42 10.85
C LYS A 27 3.95 12.59 10.53
N VAL A 28 4.10 11.52 9.74
CA VAL A 28 3.02 10.62 9.40
C VAL A 28 2.95 9.53 10.45
N ALA A 29 1.87 9.45 11.20
CA ALA A 29 1.70 8.48 12.28
C ALA A 29 1.34 7.10 11.74
N ALA A 30 0.54 7.02 10.67
CA ALA A 30 0.05 5.76 10.12
C ALA A 30 -0.30 5.91 8.65
N VAL A 31 -0.20 4.81 7.92
CA VAL A 31 -0.56 4.73 6.49
C VAL A 31 -1.40 3.48 6.26
N ALA A 32 -2.49 3.61 5.53
CA ALA A 32 -3.27 2.48 5.06
C ALA A 32 -3.36 2.54 3.53
N VAL A 33 -3.04 1.45 2.86
CA VAL A 33 -3.13 1.36 1.41
C VAL A 33 -3.98 0.15 1.01
N PHE A 34 -4.68 0.28 -0.10
CA PHE A 34 -5.59 -0.74 -0.61
C PHE A 34 -5.10 -1.21 -1.97
N GLY A 35 -4.97 -2.53 -2.14
CA GLY A 35 -4.60 -3.10 -3.42
C GLY A 35 -3.21 -2.68 -3.89
N ASN A 36 -2.23 -2.64 -2.99
CA ASN A 36 -0.87 -2.23 -3.31
C ASN A 36 -0.18 -3.26 -4.22
N PRO A 37 0.23 -2.88 -5.44
CA PRO A 37 0.96 -3.80 -6.32
C PRO A 37 2.28 -4.27 -5.72
N GLY A 38 2.87 -3.53 -4.79
CA GLY A 38 4.07 -3.94 -4.08
C GLY A 38 3.95 -5.27 -3.36
N ASN A 39 2.73 -5.66 -2.95
CA ASN A 39 2.50 -6.95 -2.30
C ASN A 39 2.88 -8.13 -3.20
N ARG A 40 2.74 -7.98 -4.51
CA ARG A 40 3.11 -9.04 -5.47
C ARG A 40 4.62 -9.23 -5.60
N PHE A 41 5.40 -8.26 -5.14
CA PHE A 41 6.85 -8.23 -5.33
C PHE A 41 7.58 -8.22 -3.99
N ASN A 42 6.91 -8.59 -2.91
CA ASN A 42 7.45 -8.58 -1.54
C ASN A 42 7.99 -7.23 -1.10
N THR A 43 7.34 -6.16 -1.56
CA THR A 43 7.67 -4.79 -1.13
C THR A 43 6.43 -4.08 -0.58
N PRO A 44 5.69 -4.69 0.38
CA PRO A 44 4.55 -4.02 1.01
C PRO A 44 5.02 -2.84 1.87
N LEU A 45 4.17 -1.84 2.03
CA LEU A 45 4.50 -0.67 2.83
C LEU A 45 4.66 -0.99 4.31
N SER A 46 4.00 -2.03 4.79
CA SER A 46 4.07 -2.43 6.19
C SER A 46 5.49 -2.81 6.64
N THR A 47 6.33 -3.27 5.73
CA THR A 47 7.68 -3.73 6.04
C THR A 47 8.76 -3.09 5.19
N THR A 48 8.40 -2.25 4.22
CA THR A 48 9.35 -1.73 3.23
C THR A 48 9.22 -0.21 3.11
N GLY A 49 10.35 0.49 3.13
CA GLY A 49 10.41 1.93 2.92
C GLY A 49 10.16 2.74 4.20
N LEU A 50 9.81 4.02 4.03
CA LEU A 50 9.75 5.01 5.11
C LEU A 50 8.68 4.73 6.16
N PHE A 51 7.62 4.00 5.79
CA PHE A 51 6.49 3.75 6.66
C PHE A 51 6.46 2.33 7.24
N ALA A 52 7.56 1.60 7.11
CA ALA A 52 7.68 0.26 7.69
C ALA A 52 7.39 0.29 9.19
N GLY A 53 6.56 -0.63 9.66
CA GLY A 53 6.13 -0.69 11.06
C GLY A 53 4.94 0.19 11.41
N ARG A 54 4.49 1.06 10.53
CA ARG A 54 3.34 1.96 10.75
C ARG A 54 2.41 2.05 9.54
N ALA A 55 2.43 1.04 8.69
CA ALA A 55 1.57 0.94 7.53
C ALA A 55 0.84 -0.39 7.52
N ILE A 56 -0.36 -0.40 6.96
CA ILE A 56 -1.12 -1.62 6.68
C ILE A 56 -1.39 -1.71 5.19
N ASP A 57 -1.19 -2.89 4.62
CA ASP A 57 -1.48 -3.19 3.22
C ASP A 57 -2.73 -4.06 3.17
N ILE A 58 -3.85 -3.47 2.80
CA ILE A 58 -5.11 -4.18 2.72
C ILE A 58 -5.29 -4.70 1.30
N CYS A 59 -5.41 -6.01 1.16
CA CYS A 59 -5.52 -6.66 -0.13
C CYS A 59 -6.69 -7.65 -0.12
N SER A 60 -7.66 -7.40 -0.99
CA SER A 60 -8.76 -8.34 -1.21
C SER A 60 -8.22 -9.61 -1.88
N PRO A 61 -8.63 -10.81 -1.45
CA PRO A 61 -8.09 -12.06 -1.96
C PRO A 61 -8.19 -12.26 -3.49
N GLY A 62 -9.16 -11.62 -4.12
CA GLY A 62 -9.33 -11.71 -5.57
C GLY A 62 -8.69 -10.60 -6.37
N ASP A 63 -8.13 -9.59 -5.72
CA ASP A 63 -7.59 -8.40 -6.38
C ASP A 63 -6.32 -8.72 -7.16
N PRO A 64 -6.33 -8.62 -8.52
CA PRO A 64 -5.16 -8.96 -9.32
C PRO A 64 -4.01 -7.98 -9.17
N VAL A 65 -4.24 -6.79 -8.64
CA VAL A 65 -3.19 -5.78 -8.48
C VAL A 65 -2.25 -6.14 -7.33
N CYS A 66 -2.77 -6.69 -6.24
CA CYS A 66 -1.96 -7.03 -5.06
C CYS A 66 -1.79 -8.54 -4.83
N VAL A 67 -2.54 -9.39 -5.54
CA VAL A 67 -2.44 -10.85 -5.39
C VAL A 67 -1.99 -11.47 -6.71
N VAL A 68 -0.90 -12.25 -6.65
CA VAL A 68 -0.48 -13.04 -7.81
C VAL A 68 -1.56 -14.07 -8.11
N GLY A 69 -2.06 -14.07 -9.35
CA GLY A 69 -3.12 -14.98 -9.75
C GLY A 69 -4.53 -14.52 -9.40
N GLY A 70 -4.69 -13.33 -8.84
CA GLY A 70 -6.02 -12.75 -8.63
C GLY A 70 -6.75 -12.54 -9.95
N ARG A 71 -8.05 -12.86 -9.99
CA ARG A 71 -8.85 -12.81 -11.24
C ARG A 71 -10.08 -11.93 -11.13
N ASP A 72 -10.34 -11.35 -9.98
CA ASP A 72 -11.52 -10.51 -9.76
C ASP A 72 -11.12 -9.04 -9.82
N ARG A 73 -11.25 -8.44 -11.01
CA ARG A 73 -10.90 -7.02 -11.19
C ARG A 73 -11.77 -6.09 -10.36
N GLU A 74 -13.02 -6.49 -10.10
CA GLU A 74 -13.91 -5.68 -9.29
C GLU A 74 -13.45 -5.59 -7.85
N ALA A 75 -12.74 -6.61 -7.36
CA ALA A 75 -12.19 -6.58 -6.01
C ALA A 75 -11.27 -5.39 -5.79
N HIS A 76 -10.54 -4.95 -6.82
CA HIS A 76 -9.68 -3.77 -6.74
C HIS A 76 -10.47 -2.47 -6.60
N HIS A 77 -11.73 -2.45 -7.00
CA HIS A 77 -12.59 -1.28 -6.92
C HIS A 77 -13.52 -1.28 -5.70
N ASP A 78 -13.55 -2.36 -4.94
CA ASP A 78 -14.54 -2.57 -3.88
C ASP A 78 -13.98 -2.37 -2.46
N TYR A 79 -12.91 -1.62 -2.30
CA TYR A 79 -12.36 -1.36 -0.96
C TYR A 79 -13.19 -0.37 -0.13
N GLY A 80 -14.21 0.23 -0.72
CA GLY A 80 -15.14 1.08 0.01
C GLY A 80 -16.20 0.34 0.79
N VAL A 81 -16.25 -1.00 0.73
CA VAL A 81 -17.25 -1.83 1.42
C VAL A 81 -16.61 -2.56 2.62
N PRO A 82 -17.42 -2.92 3.64
CA PRO A 82 -16.89 -3.69 4.76
C PRO A 82 -16.25 -5.02 4.29
N PRO A 83 -15.19 -5.50 4.95
CA PRO A 83 -14.62 -4.96 6.20
C PRO A 83 -13.49 -3.94 6.01
N TYR A 84 -13.18 -3.55 4.78
CA TYR A 84 -11.96 -2.83 4.45
C TYR A 84 -11.85 -1.44 5.09
N PRO A 85 -12.87 -0.55 5.01
CA PRO A 85 -12.73 0.76 5.66
C PRO A 85 -12.56 0.66 7.18
N GLY A 86 -13.23 -0.29 7.81
CA GLY A 86 -13.10 -0.52 9.24
C GLY A 86 -11.72 -1.01 9.64
N GLN A 87 -11.12 -1.88 8.85
CA GLN A 87 -9.75 -2.35 9.08
C GLN A 87 -8.74 -1.20 9.02
N ALA A 88 -8.87 -0.34 8.00
CA ALA A 88 -8.00 0.82 7.86
C ALA A 88 -8.18 1.79 9.03
N ALA A 89 -9.42 2.12 9.36
CA ALA A 89 -9.72 3.06 10.44
C ALA A 89 -9.23 2.53 11.79
N GLY A 90 -9.43 1.24 12.07
CA GLY A 90 -8.98 0.62 13.31
C GLY A 90 -7.46 0.62 13.44
N PHE A 91 -6.76 0.33 12.34
CA PHE A 91 -5.31 0.36 12.32
C PHE A 91 -4.77 1.77 12.62
N ILE A 92 -5.33 2.77 11.93
CA ILE A 92 -4.88 4.15 12.10
C ILE A 92 -5.17 4.63 13.53
N ALA A 93 -6.35 4.33 14.06
CA ALA A 93 -6.73 4.73 15.41
C ALA A 93 -5.79 4.14 16.47
N GLY A 94 -5.23 2.95 16.22
CA GLY A 94 -4.30 2.31 17.14
C GLY A 94 -2.91 2.97 17.20
N LEU A 95 -2.58 3.79 16.20
CA LEU A 95 -1.26 4.43 16.10
C LEU A 95 -1.28 5.94 16.40
N VAL A 96 -2.44 6.53 16.56
CA VAL A 96 -2.57 7.97 16.82
C VAL A 96 -3.04 8.28 18.26
#